data_a10ef7fc86919a51a676fd788143dda4
#
_entry.id   a10ef7fc86919a51a676fd788143dda4
#
_cell.length_a   1.000
_cell.length_b   1.000
_cell.length_c   1.000
_cell.angle_alpha   90.00
_cell.angle_beta   90.00
_cell.angle_gamma   90.00
#
_symmetry.space_group_name_H-M   'P 1'
#
loop_
_entity.id
_entity.type
_entity.pdbx_description
1 polymer ?
#
loop_
_entity_poly.entity_id
_entity_poly.type
_entity_poly.pdbx_seq_one_letter_code
_entity_poly.pdbx_strand_id
1 'polypeptide(L)'
;MTILLAAIVARLITFGSPVVHVDEEFYFSTAYAWLHGATPYVDVWDRKPIGLFILYLPAAMFGLKAGIWVYQALALASLVATAMLIARLAERAGWSNGALAGALAYVFWVNFVDGQGGQAPIFYNLLIIGAAALIAPSADPSRGPSRGLAAMALVGIALQIKYSVVFEGVFFGLWLVWQEWRSGRRWLILPYGAGLVAVALLPTLLAWLAFAQAGAGAEWAYANLTSILDRKPDPMLEQAGNLLKIVLITSPLVAATLLAVRSGGSDTPEAQAVRRWLFAWTIAAALGLLAFGSWFEHYALPLMVPLAICASGFFGDHRTGRRVVLPVLLIAFLGGQTLLLIKRHNRGTGAQVAAIVEQIGRGPGCLFVFSGESIFYPASGRCVQTRYLFPSHLGRIREQGAIGVDQQAEIERILALKPGIVVFRPPYHGERSDLRALAMEEMRRDYRLKAKRPLGAQTIEIFERR
;
A
#
# COMPACT_ATOMS: atom_id res chain seq x y z
N MET A 1 -23.96 1.61 9.48
CA MET A 1 -23.79 0.41 10.32
C MET A 1 -23.39 -0.82 9.49
N THR A 2 -24.11 -1.17 8.43
CA THR A 2 -23.82 -2.34 7.56
C THR A 2 -22.38 -2.39 7.01
N ILE A 3 -21.88 -1.29 6.45
CA ILE A 3 -20.51 -1.22 5.90
C ILE A 3 -19.46 -1.49 6.99
N LEU A 4 -19.62 -0.91 8.19
CA LEU A 4 -18.70 -1.11 9.30
C LEU A 4 -18.69 -2.58 9.76
N LEU A 5 -19.85 -3.18 9.94
CA LEU A 5 -19.95 -4.60 10.33
C LEU A 5 -19.34 -5.51 9.28
N ALA A 6 -19.64 -5.28 7.99
CA ALA A 6 -19.06 -6.05 6.90
C ALA A 6 -17.53 -5.92 6.87
N ALA A 7 -16.99 -4.70 7.06
CA ALA A 7 -15.55 -4.46 7.08
C ALA A 7 -14.86 -5.13 8.28
N ILE A 8 -15.45 -5.09 9.47
CA ILE A 8 -14.94 -5.81 10.65
C ILE A 8 -14.90 -7.31 10.36
N VAL A 9 -16.05 -7.90 9.93
CA VAL A 9 -16.14 -9.34 9.68
C VAL A 9 -15.17 -9.77 8.58
N ALA A 10 -15.03 -8.97 7.51
CA ALA A 10 -14.12 -9.27 6.41
C ALA A 10 -12.63 -9.26 6.80
N ARG A 11 -12.27 -8.69 7.96
CA ARG A 11 -10.88 -8.56 8.43
C ARG A 11 -10.59 -9.26 9.75
N LEU A 12 -11.55 -9.96 10.36
CA LEU A 12 -11.37 -10.63 11.65
C LEU A 12 -10.15 -11.56 11.70
N ILE A 13 -9.84 -12.24 10.59
CA ILE A 13 -8.71 -13.17 10.50
C ILE A 13 -7.35 -12.47 10.63
N THR A 14 -7.26 -11.19 10.28
CA THR A 14 -6.00 -10.43 10.24
C THR A 14 -5.73 -9.61 11.49
N PHE A 15 -6.74 -9.30 12.29
CA PHE A 15 -6.58 -8.47 13.47
C PHE A 15 -5.61 -9.05 14.49
N GLY A 16 -4.72 -8.19 15.00
CA GLY A 16 -3.69 -8.53 15.99
C GLY A 16 -2.53 -9.35 15.43
N SER A 17 -2.53 -9.73 14.15
CA SER A 17 -1.39 -10.42 13.53
C SER A 17 -0.32 -9.40 13.13
N PRO A 18 0.94 -9.58 13.59
CA PRO A 18 2.05 -8.72 13.19
C PRO A 18 2.60 -9.06 11.80
N VAL A 19 2.22 -10.20 11.22
CA VAL A 19 2.76 -10.74 9.95
C VAL A 19 1.70 -10.83 8.86
N VAL A 20 0.78 -9.87 8.78
CA VAL A 20 -0.26 -9.82 7.74
C VAL A 20 0.37 -9.60 6.36
N HIS A 21 1.29 -8.64 6.25
CA HIS A 21 2.02 -8.34 5.02
C HIS A 21 3.39 -7.74 5.33
N VAL A 22 4.42 -8.14 4.58
CA VAL A 22 5.82 -7.70 4.76
C VAL A 22 5.99 -6.17 4.77
N ASP A 23 5.22 -5.46 3.94
CA ASP A 23 5.29 -4.01 3.87
C ASP A 23 4.80 -3.36 5.17
N GLU A 24 3.67 -3.83 5.73
CA GLU A 24 3.08 -3.28 6.97
C GLU A 24 4.02 -3.46 8.16
N GLU A 25 4.64 -4.63 8.27
CA GLU A 25 5.65 -4.92 9.27
C GLU A 25 6.80 -3.94 9.18
N PHE A 26 7.24 -3.67 7.96
CA PHE A 26 8.34 -2.76 7.71
C PHE A 26 7.96 -1.30 7.99
N TYR A 27 6.74 -0.85 7.62
CA TYR A 27 6.27 0.50 7.94
C TYR A 27 6.23 0.71 9.45
N PHE A 28 5.70 -0.28 10.17
CA PHE A 28 5.67 -0.26 11.63
C PHE A 28 7.08 -0.26 12.23
N SER A 29 7.98 -1.12 11.74
CA SER A 29 9.36 -1.22 12.22
C SER A 29 10.13 0.07 11.98
N THR A 30 9.91 0.74 10.84
CA THR A 30 10.52 2.04 10.53
C THR A 30 10.00 3.14 11.47
N ALA A 31 8.68 3.22 11.66
CA ALA A 31 8.08 4.19 12.58
C ALA A 31 8.54 3.94 14.03
N TYR A 32 8.66 2.68 14.45
CA TYR A 32 9.17 2.31 15.76
C TYR A 32 10.63 2.73 15.94
N ALA A 33 11.49 2.46 14.96
CA ALA A 33 12.89 2.88 14.99
C ALA A 33 13.01 4.42 15.04
N TRP A 34 12.19 5.13 14.28
CA TRP A 34 12.15 6.59 14.29
C TRP A 34 11.81 7.16 15.67
N LEU A 35 10.81 6.62 16.37
CA LEU A 35 10.49 7.02 17.75
C LEU A 35 11.64 6.75 18.73
N HIS A 36 12.54 5.83 18.40
CA HIS A 36 13.72 5.51 19.22
C HIS A 36 15.01 6.19 18.74
N GLY A 37 14.88 7.27 17.97
CA GLY A 37 15.99 8.14 17.59
C GLY A 37 16.61 7.86 16.22
N ALA A 38 16.15 6.85 15.48
CA ALA A 38 16.62 6.62 14.12
C ALA A 38 16.03 7.66 13.15
N THR A 39 16.83 8.12 12.20
CA THR A 39 16.41 9.06 11.15
C THR A 39 16.00 8.27 9.90
N PRO A 40 14.74 8.40 9.40
CA PRO A 40 14.33 7.78 8.15
C PRO A 40 15.26 8.16 6.99
N TYR A 41 15.51 7.21 6.07
CA TYR A 41 16.42 7.27 4.93
C TYR A 41 17.92 7.23 5.29
N VAL A 42 18.32 7.69 6.47
CA VAL A 42 19.70 7.68 6.98
C VAL A 42 19.97 6.38 7.75
N ASP A 43 19.24 6.19 8.87
CA ASP A 43 19.41 5.03 9.77
C ASP A 43 18.44 3.88 9.44
N VAL A 44 17.33 4.19 8.76
CA VAL A 44 16.39 3.20 8.19
C VAL A 44 16.09 3.60 6.75
N TRP A 45 16.61 2.82 5.82
CA TRP A 45 16.48 3.11 4.40
C TRP A 45 15.24 2.47 3.78
N ASP A 46 14.45 3.25 3.02
CA ASP A 46 13.39 2.81 2.10
C ASP A 46 13.09 3.88 1.05
N ARG A 47 12.33 3.49 0.01
CA ARG A 47 11.83 4.34 -1.07
C ARG A 47 10.46 4.96 -0.81
N LYS A 48 9.82 4.64 0.32
CA LYS A 48 8.48 5.14 0.61
C LYS A 48 8.54 6.59 1.10
N PRO A 49 7.57 7.44 0.71
CA PRO A 49 7.49 8.80 1.19
C PRO A 49 7.29 8.87 2.71
N ILE A 50 7.78 9.95 3.32
CA ILE A 50 7.80 10.11 4.78
C ILE A 50 6.42 10.07 5.44
N GLY A 51 5.37 10.54 4.75
CA GLY A 51 4.01 10.55 5.27
C GLY A 51 3.47 9.17 5.59
N LEU A 52 3.94 8.13 4.89
CA LEU A 52 3.60 6.75 5.24
C LEU A 52 4.11 6.38 6.63
N PHE A 53 5.35 6.73 6.95
CA PHE A 53 5.94 6.46 8.28
C PHE A 53 5.30 7.33 9.36
N ILE A 54 4.99 8.61 9.06
CA ILE A 54 4.23 9.50 9.95
C ILE A 54 2.87 8.87 10.32
N LEU A 55 2.20 8.26 9.36
CA LEU A 55 0.91 7.60 9.58
C LEU A 55 1.01 6.40 10.54
N TYR A 56 2.17 5.75 10.60
CA TYR A 56 2.43 4.64 11.52
C TYR A 56 2.98 5.07 12.89
N LEU A 57 3.44 6.33 13.05
CA LEU A 57 3.96 6.83 14.33
C LEU A 57 2.97 6.67 15.50
N PRO A 58 1.66 7.04 15.35
CA PRO A 58 0.71 6.83 16.44
C PRO A 58 0.64 5.37 16.88
N ALA A 59 0.69 4.43 15.95
CA ALA A 59 0.71 3.01 16.28
C ALA A 59 1.99 2.62 17.04
N ALA A 60 3.15 3.07 16.59
CA ALA A 60 4.43 2.77 17.21
C ALA A 60 4.53 3.32 18.66
N MET A 61 3.86 4.44 18.97
CA MET A 61 3.79 5.02 20.33
C MET A 61 3.16 4.08 21.36
N PHE A 62 2.27 3.17 20.94
CA PHE A 62 1.65 2.17 21.82
C PHE A 62 2.47 0.89 21.97
N GLY A 63 3.70 0.88 21.42
CA GLY A 63 4.57 -0.30 21.44
C GLY A 63 4.07 -1.43 20.53
N LEU A 64 4.78 -2.56 20.56
CA LEU A 64 4.57 -3.62 19.56
C LEU A 64 3.15 -4.21 19.59
N LYS A 65 2.69 -4.67 20.75
CA LYS A 65 1.40 -5.41 20.84
C LYS A 65 0.20 -4.53 20.53
N ALA A 66 0.06 -3.41 21.22
CA ALA A 66 -1.07 -2.50 21.03
C ALA A 66 -0.95 -1.74 19.70
N GLY A 67 0.26 -1.39 19.28
CA GLY A 67 0.50 -0.67 18.04
C GLY A 67 0.01 -1.41 16.79
N ILE A 68 0.13 -2.75 16.76
CA ILE A 68 -0.42 -3.55 15.66
C ILE A 68 -1.94 -3.36 15.54
N TRP A 69 -2.66 -3.40 16.64
CA TRP A 69 -4.09 -3.13 16.68
C TRP A 69 -4.43 -1.70 16.27
N VAL A 70 -3.60 -0.72 16.68
CA VAL A 70 -3.82 0.70 16.37
C VAL A 70 -3.73 0.94 14.86
N TYR A 71 -2.66 0.51 14.17
CA TYR A 71 -2.59 0.74 12.73
C TYR A 71 -3.64 -0.04 11.95
N GLN A 72 -4.01 -1.24 12.41
CA GLN A 72 -5.09 -2.02 11.80
C GLN A 72 -6.46 -1.36 12.00
N ALA A 73 -6.70 -0.73 13.16
CA ALA A 73 -7.90 0.07 13.40
C ALA A 73 -7.95 1.33 12.50
N LEU A 74 -6.82 2.03 12.34
CA LEU A 74 -6.70 3.15 11.40
C LEU A 74 -6.97 2.71 9.96
N ALA A 75 -6.42 1.56 9.54
CA ALA A 75 -6.69 0.99 8.22
C ALA A 75 -8.16 0.60 8.03
N LEU A 76 -8.80 0.03 9.06
CA LEU A 76 -10.23 -0.27 9.05
C LEU A 76 -11.06 1.01 8.93
N ALA A 77 -10.75 2.05 9.69
CA ALA A 77 -11.43 3.33 9.62
C ALA A 77 -11.31 3.96 8.22
N SER A 78 -10.11 3.92 7.63
CA SER A 78 -9.88 4.41 6.26
C SER A 78 -10.67 3.60 5.23
N LEU A 79 -10.70 2.28 5.34
CA LEU A 79 -11.48 1.40 4.46
C LEU A 79 -12.98 1.73 4.52
N VAL A 80 -13.53 1.86 5.74
CA VAL A 80 -14.95 2.16 5.97
C VAL A 80 -15.31 3.54 5.42
N ALA A 81 -14.50 4.56 5.71
CA ALA A 81 -14.70 5.90 5.19
C ALA A 81 -14.64 5.94 3.65
N THR A 82 -13.69 5.22 3.04
CA THR A 82 -13.61 5.06 1.58
C THR A 82 -14.87 4.41 1.02
N ALA A 83 -15.35 3.31 1.63
CA ALA A 83 -16.56 2.61 1.21
C ALA A 83 -17.82 3.49 1.35
N MET A 84 -17.89 4.34 2.38
CA MET A 84 -18.98 5.32 2.54
C MET A 84 -18.96 6.38 1.43
N LEU A 85 -17.78 6.86 1.04
CA LEU A 85 -17.63 7.80 -0.06
C LEU A 85 -17.92 7.15 -1.42
N ILE A 86 -17.60 5.86 -1.60
CA ILE A 86 -18.02 5.06 -2.77
C ILE A 86 -19.55 5.09 -2.91
N ALA A 87 -20.27 4.77 -1.82
CA ALA A 87 -21.73 4.80 -1.84
C ALA A 87 -22.27 6.19 -2.21
N ARG A 88 -21.72 7.26 -1.60
CA ARG A 88 -22.15 8.65 -1.89
C ARG A 88 -21.89 9.06 -3.34
N LEU A 89 -20.77 8.67 -3.93
CA LEU A 89 -20.48 8.97 -5.33
C LEU A 89 -21.37 8.14 -6.28
N ALA A 90 -21.69 6.90 -5.93
CA ALA A 90 -22.65 6.09 -6.65
C ALA A 90 -24.07 6.71 -6.62
N GLU A 91 -24.51 7.24 -5.48
CA GLU A 91 -25.77 7.98 -5.36
C GLU A 91 -25.77 9.23 -6.26
N ARG A 92 -24.68 10.00 -6.27
CA ARG A 92 -24.53 11.17 -7.16
C ARG A 92 -24.51 10.79 -8.64
N ALA A 93 -24.03 9.59 -8.98
CA ALA A 93 -24.12 9.04 -10.34
C ALA A 93 -25.54 8.55 -10.70
N GLY A 94 -26.50 8.66 -9.77
CA GLY A 94 -27.87 8.19 -9.95
C GLY A 94 -28.05 6.68 -9.78
N TRP A 95 -27.10 6.01 -9.13
CA TRP A 95 -27.09 4.57 -8.87
C TRP A 95 -27.39 4.22 -7.39
N SER A 96 -28.35 4.94 -6.78
CA SER A 96 -28.68 4.80 -5.35
C SER A 96 -29.06 3.37 -4.96
N ASN A 97 -29.74 2.62 -5.85
CA ASN A 97 -30.15 1.24 -5.59
C ASN A 97 -28.98 0.27 -5.42
N GLY A 98 -27.83 0.57 -6.04
CA GLY A 98 -26.62 -0.24 -5.97
C GLY A 98 -25.51 0.34 -5.10
N ALA A 99 -25.70 1.51 -4.52
CA ALA A 99 -24.65 2.23 -3.78
C ALA A 99 -24.05 1.40 -2.63
N LEU A 100 -24.90 0.75 -1.83
CA LEU A 100 -24.45 -0.16 -0.77
C LEU A 100 -23.72 -1.38 -1.33
N ALA A 101 -24.20 -1.95 -2.44
CA ALA A 101 -23.56 -3.12 -3.05
C ALA A 101 -22.17 -2.80 -3.60
N GLY A 102 -21.97 -1.63 -4.22
CA GLY A 102 -20.64 -1.17 -4.63
C GLY A 102 -19.71 -0.95 -3.45
N ALA A 103 -20.19 -0.33 -2.38
CA ALA A 103 -19.40 -0.15 -1.16
C ALA A 103 -18.98 -1.50 -0.54
N LEU A 104 -19.88 -2.49 -0.47
CA LEU A 104 -19.57 -3.85 0.00
C LEU A 104 -18.63 -4.60 -0.96
N ALA A 105 -18.80 -4.41 -2.27
CA ALA A 105 -17.87 -4.96 -3.25
C ALA A 105 -16.44 -4.45 -3.00
N TYR A 106 -16.24 -3.15 -2.78
CA TYR A 106 -14.94 -2.61 -2.40
C TYR A 106 -14.37 -3.30 -1.15
N VAL A 107 -15.17 -3.37 -0.06
CA VAL A 107 -14.76 -3.99 1.21
C VAL A 107 -14.29 -5.43 1.03
N PHE A 108 -14.97 -6.21 0.17
CA PHE A 108 -14.65 -7.63 -0.01
C PHE A 108 -13.51 -7.84 -1.03
N TRP A 109 -13.48 -7.06 -2.12
CA TRP A 109 -12.47 -7.21 -3.17
C TRP A 109 -11.07 -6.81 -2.75
N VAL A 110 -10.90 -5.83 -1.84
CA VAL A 110 -9.57 -5.43 -1.37
C VAL A 110 -8.79 -6.59 -0.73
N ASN A 111 -9.47 -7.62 -0.21
CA ASN A 111 -8.81 -8.79 0.36
C ASN A 111 -8.10 -9.66 -0.70
N PHE A 112 -8.54 -9.63 -1.95
CA PHE A 112 -7.90 -10.35 -3.05
C PHE A 112 -6.63 -9.67 -3.56
N VAL A 113 -6.48 -8.38 -3.29
CA VAL A 113 -5.37 -7.55 -3.77
C VAL A 113 -4.53 -6.98 -2.62
N ASP A 114 -4.26 -7.79 -1.62
CA ASP A 114 -3.42 -7.48 -0.44
C ASP A 114 -3.88 -6.27 0.39
N GLY A 115 -5.15 -5.89 0.30
CA GLY A 115 -5.72 -4.77 1.05
C GLY A 115 -6.31 -5.13 2.42
N GLN A 116 -6.02 -6.33 2.96
CA GLN A 116 -6.59 -6.83 4.20
C GLN A 116 -6.07 -6.17 5.47
N GLY A 117 -4.96 -5.45 5.39
CA GLY A 117 -4.28 -4.80 6.52
C GLY A 117 -4.06 -3.31 6.28
N GLY A 118 -2.89 -2.82 6.70
CA GLY A 118 -2.45 -1.42 6.64
C GLY A 118 -1.61 -1.07 5.41
N GLN A 119 -1.83 -1.70 4.25
CA GLN A 119 -1.17 -1.33 3.01
C GLN A 119 -1.36 0.14 2.67
N ALA A 120 -0.33 0.80 2.15
CA ALA A 120 -0.33 2.22 1.80
C ALA A 120 -1.57 2.66 0.98
N PRO A 121 -2.03 1.91 -0.05
CA PRO A 121 -3.25 2.27 -0.80
C PRO A 121 -4.53 2.30 0.03
N ILE A 122 -4.64 1.55 1.11
CA ILE A 122 -5.83 1.58 1.97
C ILE A 122 -6.00 2.98 2.60
N PHE A 123 -4.90 3.63 2.91
CA PHE A 123 -4.93 4.97 3.50
C PHE A 123 -5.11 6.08 2.45
N TYR A 124 -4.34 6.05 1.37
CA TYR A 124 -4.45 7.13 0.39
C TYR A 124 -5.72 7.05 -0.48
N ASN A 125 -6.34 5.88 -0.64
CA ASN A 125 -7.62 5.76 -1.33
C ASN A 125 -8.69 6.66 -0.70
N LEU A 126 -8.68 6.82 0.64
CA LEU A 126 -9.58 7.76 1.32
C LEU A 126 -9.34 9.21 0.87
N LEU A 127 -8.09 9.63 0.74
CA LEU A 127 -7.73 10.98 0.31
C LEU A 127 -8.11 11.19 -1.17
N ILE A 128 -7.86 10.21 -2.00
CA ILE A 128 -8.15 10.27 -3.44
C ILE A 128 -9.67 10.29 -3.70
N ILE A 129 -10.44 9.43 -3.03
CA ILE A 129 -11.90 9.50 -3.19
C ILE A 129 -12.49 10.78 -2.56
N GLY A 130 -11.85 11.31 -1.51
CA GLY A 130 -12.17 12.62 -0.94
C GLY A 130 -11.96 13.74 -1.96
N ALA A 131 -10.80 13.75 -2.63
CA ALA A 131 -10.50 14.67 -3.73
C ALA A 131 -11.50 14.51 -4.88
N ALA A 132 -11.80 13.28 -5.27
CA ALA A 132 -12.81 12.97 -6.29
C ALA A 132 -14.20 13.52 -5.92
N ALA A 133 -14.61 13.38 -4.68
CA ALA A 133 -15.92 13.90 -4.20
C ALA A 133 -16.01 15.43 -4.27
N LEU A 134 -14.88 16.13 -4.08
CA LEU A 134 -14.81 17.59 -4.20
C LEU A 134 -14.97 18.07 -5.66
N ILE A 135 -14.40 17.35 -6.63
CA ILE A 135 -14.25 17.80 -8.03
C ILE A 135 -15.19 17.09 -9.01
N ALA A 136 -15.88 16.02 -8.59
CA ALA A 136 -16.85 15.34 -9.43
C ALA A 136 -17.90 16.34 -9.97
N PRO A 137 -18.36 16.20 -11.22
CA PRO A 137 -19.32 17.13 -11.86
C PRO A 137 -20.49 17.48 -10.95
N SER A 138 -20.89 18.76 -10.96
CA SER A 138 -22.01 19.27 -10.16
C SER A 138 -22.63 20.48 -10.84
N ALA A 139 -23.92 20.63 -10.69
CA ALA A 139 -24.66 21.83 -11.10
C ALA A 139 -24.50 22.99 -10.12
N ASP A 140 -23.88 22.78 -8.94
CA ASP A 140 -23.70 23.81 -7.92
C ASP A 140 -22.68 24.87 -8.35
N PRO A 141 -23.09 26.13 -8.61
CA PRO A 141 -22.21 27.20 -9.06
C PRO A 141 -21.21 27.65 -7.99
N SER A 142 -21.43 27.31 -6.71
CA SER A 142 -20.49 27.61 -5.61
C SER A 142 -19.20 26.78 -5.66
N ARG A 143 -19.11 25.80 -6.55
CA ARG A 143 -17.94 24.95 -6.77
C ARG A 143 -16.89 25.67 -7.62
N GLY A 144 -16.25 26.66 -6.98
CA GLY A 144 -15.17 27.44 -7.59
C GLY A 144 -13.79 26.77 -7.56
N PRO A 145 -12.76 27.46 -8.08
CA PRO A 145 -11.38 26.98 -8.13
C PRO A 145 -10.79 26.52 -6.80
N SER A 146 -11.27 27.05 -5.67
CA SER A 146 -10.81 26.67 -4.32
C SER A 146 -11.03 25.19 -3.99
N ARG A 147 -12.12 24.58 -4.47
CA ARG A 147 -12.35 23.13 -4.29
C ARG A 147 -11.35 22.28 -5.08
N GLY A 148 -10.95 22.75 -6.26
CA GLY A 148 -9.90 22.12 -7.03
C GLY A 148 -8.54 22.17 -6.31
N LEU A 149 -8.18 23.29 -5.72
CA LEU A 149 -6.99 23.42 -4.89
C LEU A 149 -7.05 22.53 -3.65
N ALA A 150 -8.21 22.47 -2.98
CA ALA A 150 -8.41 21.56 -1.84
C ALA A 150 -8.29 20.07 -2.25
N ALA A 151 -8.81 19.68 -3.42
CA ALA A 151 -8.64 18.33 -3.94
C ALA A 151 -7.16 18.02 -4.23
N MET A 152 -6.43 18.97 -4.83
CA MET A 152 -5.00 18.77 -5.09
C MET A 152 -4.16 18.80 -3.81
N ALA A 153 -4.59 19.46 -2.75
CA ALA A 153 -3.98 19.35 -1.43
C ALA A 153 -4.14 17.92 -0.86
N LEU A 154 -5.32 17.30 -1.00
CA LEU A 154 -5.53 15.89 -0.64
C LEU A 154 -4.65 14.96 -1.48
N VAL A 155 -4.51 15.20 -2.78
CA VAL A 155 -3.58 14.48 -3.66
C VAL A 155 -2.14 14.66 -3.16
N GLY A 156 -1.73 15.87 -2.78
CA GLY A 156 -0.40 16.15 -2.24
C GLY A 156 -0.11 15.38 -0.95
N ILE A 157 -1.07 15.30 -0.03
CA ILE A 157 -0.95 14.48 1.17
C ILE A 157 -0.88 12.99 0.80
N ALA A 158 -1.67 12.53 -0.16
CA ALA A 158 -1.66 11.16 -0.64
C ALA A 158 -0.33 10.77 -1.31
N LEU A 159 0.33 11.71 -2.01
CA LEU A 159 1.69 11.54 -2.55
C LEU A 159 2.72 11.27 -1.44
N GLN A 160 2.52 11.81 -0.23
CA GLN A 160 3.38 11.51 0.92
C GLN A 160 3.15 10.10 1.50
N ILE A 161 2.14 9.38 1.03
CA ILE A 161 1.91 7.97 1.38
C ILE A 161 2.47 7.06 0.28
N LYS A 162 2.22 7.39 -1.00
CA LYS A 162 2.78 6.63 -2.13
C LYS A 162 2.77 7.47 -3.41
N TYR A 163 3.90 7.53 -4.13
CA TYR A 163 4.03 8.34 -5.35
C TYR A 163 3.16 7.87 -6.52
N SER A 164 2.69 6.61 -6.53
CA SER A 164 1.78 6.12 -7.57
C SER A 164 0.47 6.90 -7.69
N VAL A 165 0.10 7.66 -6.68
CA VAL A 165 -1.03 8.62 -6.69
C VAL A 165 -0.91 9.69 -7.78
N VAL A 166 0.28 9.90 -8.33
CA VAL A 166 0.50 10.88 -9.41
C VAL A 166 -0.44 10.65 -10.61
N PHE A 167 -0.80 9.41 -10.91
CA PHE A 167 -1.68 9.10 -12.05
C PHE A 167 -3.09 9.65 -11.85
N GLU A 168 -3.68 9.46 -10.67
CA GLU A 168 -4.96 10.06 -10.32
C GLU A 168 -4.84 11.58 -10.21
N GLY A 169 -3.74 12.08 -9.64
CA GLY A 169 -3.45 13.51 -9.52
C GLY A 169 -3.42 14.21 -10.88
N VAL A 170 -2.75 13.61 -11.87
CA VAL A 170 -2.70 14.11 -13.26
C VAL A 170 -4.12 14.12 -13.88
N PHE A 171 -4.87 13.03 -13.74
CA PHE A 171 -6.24 12.98 -14.26
C PHE A 171 -7.12 14.08 -13.63
N PHE A 172 -7.06 14.26 -12.32
CA PHE A 172 -7.84 15.28 -11.61
C PHE A 172 -7.42 16.70 -11.99
N GLY A 173 -6.10 16.94 -12.11
CA GLY A 173 -5.56 18.23 -12.53
C GLY A 173 -5.99 18.60 -13.96
N LEU A 174 -5.87 17.66 -14.91
CA LEU A 174 -6.30 17.86 -16.30
C LEU A 174 -7.82 18.09 -16.38
N TRP A 175 -8.62 17.35 -15.60
CA TRP A 175 -10.06 17.56 -15.51
C TRP A 175 -10.40 18.99 -15.03
N LEU A 176 -9.73 19.50 -14.00
CA LEU A 176 -9.96 20.84 -13.45
C LEU A 176 -9.56 21.93 -14.45
N VAL A 177 -8.43 21.79 -15.11
CA VAL A 177 -7.98 22.71 -16.16
C VAL A 177 -8.96 22.70 -17.35
N TRP A 178 -9.45 21.53 -17.75
CA TRP A 178 -10.45 21.40 -18.80
C TRP A 178 -11.78 22.08 -18.45
N GLN A 179 -12.21 22.02 -17.17
CA GLN A 179 -13.40 22.75 -16.70
C GLN A 179 -13.22 24.27 -16.84
N GLU A 180 -12.05 24.81 -16.48
CA GLU A 180 -11.76 26.22 -16.65
C GLU A 180 -11.73 26.63 -18.13
N TRP A 181 -11.16 25.80 -18.98
CA TRP A 181 -11.17 26.03 -20.43
C TRP A 181 -12.62 26.09 -20.97
N ARG A 182 -13.48 25.15 -20.55
CA ARG A 182 -14.89 25.12 -20.96
C ARG A 182 -15.73 26.28 -20.42
N SER A 183 -15.38 26.82 -19.28
CA SER A 183 -16.05 27.99 -18.69
C SER A 183 -15.71 29.30 -19.39
N GLY A 184 -14.85 29.27 -20.40
CA GLY A 184 -14.38 30.46 -21.13
C GLY A 184 -13.30 31.29 -20.43
N ARG A 185 -12.90 30.92 -19.20
CA ARG A 185 -11.86 31.61 -18.42
C ARG A 185 -10.45 31.20 -18.84
N ARG A 186 -10.14 31.28 -20.15
CA ARG A 186 -8.88 30.77 -20.71
C ARG A 186 -7.63 31.44 -20.12
N TRP A 187 -7.71 32.68 -19.68
CA TRP A 187 -6.62 33.40 -19.02
C TRP A 187 -6.23 32.82 -17.66
N LEU A 188 -7.13 32.08 -16.99
CA LEU A 188 -6.86 31.39 -15.72
C LEU A 188 -6.19 30.02 -15.90
N ILE A 189 -6.13 29.46 -17.09
CA ILE A 189 -5.64 28.08 -17.33
C ILE A 189 -4.23 27.89 -16.80
N LEU A 190 -3.30 28.78 -17.19
CA LEU A 190 -1.91 28.68 -16.78
C LEU A 190 -1.72 28.94 -15.27
N PRO A 191 -2.20 30.06 -14.68
CA PRO A 191 -1.99 30.33 -13.26
C PRO A 191 -2.74 29.32 -12.39
N TYR A 192 -3.93 28.88 -12.78
CA TYR A 192 -4.66 27.86 -12.03
C TYR A 192 -3.98 26.49 -12.12
N GLY A 193 -3.57 26.05 -13.32
CA GLY A 193 -2.83 24.81 -13.51
C GLY A 193 -1.51 24.80 -12.72
N ALA A 194 -0.75 25.90 -12.74
CA ALA A 194 0.43 26.04 -11.92
C ALA A 194 0.12 25.97 -10.42
N GLY A 195 -0.97 26.61 -9.98
CA GLY A 195 -1.45 26.54 -8.59
C GLY A 195 -1.83 25.12 -8.16
N LEU A 196 -2.51 24.36 -9.03
CA LEU A 196 -2.85 22.95 -8.76
C LEU A 196 -1.59 22.10 -8.56
N VAL A 197 -0.60 22.23 -9.44
CA VAL A 197 0.68 21.53 -9.34
C VAL A 197 1.45 21.96 -8.08
N ALA A 198 1.54 23.26 -7.82
CA ALA A 198 2.23 23.79 -6.65
C ALA A 198 1.63 23.25 -5.34
N VAL A 199 0.29 23.23 -5.22
CA VAL A 199 -0.40 22.72 -4.03
C VAL A 199 -0.18 21.21 -3.88
N ALA A 200 -0.21 20.44 -4.98
CA ALA A 200 0.01 19.00 -4.94
C ALA A 200 1.46 18.63 -4.56
N LEU A 201 2.44 19.41 -5.01
CA LEU A 201 3.86 19.15 -4.74
C LEU A 201 4.37 19.80 -3.45
N LEU A 202 3.61 20.73 -2.85
CA LEU A 202 4.02 21.43 -1.63
C LEU A 202 4.40 20.48 -0.48
N PRO A 203 3.63 19.42 -0.14
CA PRO A 203 4.04 18.49 0.91
C PRO A 203 5.38 17.78 0.60
N THR A 204 5.63 17.44 -0.68
CA THR A 204 6.89 16.82 -1.11
C THR A 204 8.07 17.77 -0.97
N LEU A 205 7.87 19.05 -1.36
CA LEU A 205 8.88 20.08 -1.20
C LEU A 205 9.20 20.33 0.29
N LEU A 206 8.17 20.42 1.13
CA LEU A 206 8.34 20.61 2.58
C LEU A 206 9.08 19.43 3.22
N ALA A 207 8.77 18.20 2.81
CA ALA A 207 9.48 17.00 3.26
C ALA A 207 10.96 17.08 2.87
N TRP A 208 11.26 17.35 1.60
CA TRP A 208 12.64 17.50 1.14
C TRP A 208 13.40 18.60 1.89
N LEU A 209 12.79 19.78 2.07
CA LEU A 209 13.39 20.89 2.80
C LEU A 209 13.72 20.54 4.26
N ALA A 210 12.82 19.81 4.94
CA ALA A 210 13.05 19.37 6.30
C ALA A 210 14.28 18.44 6.39
N PHE A 211 14.41 17.47 5.48
CA PHE A 211 15.58 16.59 5.43
C PHE A 211 16.85 17.34 4.98
N ALA A 212 16.75 18.31 4.06
CA ALA A 212 17.88 19.10 3.63
C ALA A 212 18.43 19.97 4.78
N GLN A 213 17.55 20.58 5.60
CA GLN A 213 17.93 21.32 6.79
C GLN A 213 18.59 20.43 7.86
N ALA A 214 18.17 19.17 7.94
CA ALA A 214 18.79 18.17 8.81
C ALA A 214 20.08 17.55 8.25
N GLY A 215 20.58 18.00 7.08
CA GLY A 215 21.78 17.48 6.43
C GLY A 215 21.57 16.14 5.68
N ALA A 216 20.32 15.65 5.55
CA ALA A 216 19.96 14.37 4.93
C ALA A 216 19.18 14.54 3.60
N GLY A 217 19.31 15.69 2.94
CA GLY A 217 18.57 15.99 1.71
C GLY A 217 18.98 15.12 0.52
N ALA A 218 20.24 14.71 0.44
CA ALA A 218 20.74 13.83 -0.62
C ALA A 218 20.22 12.40 -0.44
N GLU A 219 20.24 11.87 0.79
CA GLU A 219 19.71 10.56 1.13
C GLU A 219 18.21 10.48 0.85
N TRP A 220 17.47 11.52 1.25
CA TRP A 220 16.03 11.62 0.93
C TRP A 220 15.81 11.64 -0.58
N ALA A 221 16.53 12.47 -1.33
CA ALA A 221 16.36 12.58 -2.78
C ALA A 221 16.71 11.26 -3.49
N TYR A 222 17.82 10.62 -3.12
CA TYR A 222 18.19 9.31 -3.65
C TYR A 222 17.10 8.28 -3.37
N ALA A 223 16.67 8.15 -2.11
CA ALA A 223 15.69 7.15 -1.72
C ALA A 223 14.33 7.35 -2.43
N ASN A 224 13.85 8.59 -2.52
CA ASN A 224 12.50 8.88 -2.97
C ASN A 224 12.36 9.13 -4.49
N LEU A 225 13.42 9.59 -5.18
CA LEU A 225 13.31 10.04 -6.56
C LEU A 225 14.11 9.17 -7.55
N THR A 226 15.35 8.82 -7.22
CA THR A 226 16.27 8.21 -8.18
C THR A 226 16.47 6.72 -8.01
N SER A 227 16.49 6.19 -6.79
CA SER A 227 16.78 4.77 -6.51
C SER A 227 15.83 3.78 -7.19
N ILE A 228 14.61 4.19 -7.50
CA ILE A 228 13.65 3.35 -8.22
C ILE A 228 14.06 3.10 -9.67
N LEU A 229 14.79 4.05 -10.27
CA LEU A 229 15.25 3.97 -11.67
C LEU A 229 16.40 2.97 -11.82
N ASP A 230 17.15 2.72 -10.76
CA ASP A 230 18.27 1.78 -10.73
C ASP A 230 17.81 0.32 -10.53
N ARG A 231 16.51 0.11 -10.26
CA ARG A 231 15.96 -1.22 -10.01
C ARG A 231 15.96 -2.09 -11.26
N LYS A 232 16.42 -3.31 -11.11
CA LYS A 232 16.30 -4.31 -12.18
C LYS A 232 14.84 -4.76 -12.33
N PRO A 233 14.33 -4.89 -13.55
CA PRO A 233 12.99 -5.44 -13.76
C PRO A 233 12.93 -6.91 -13.32
N ASP A 234 11.76 -7.32 -12.80
CA ASP A 234 11.48 -8.73 -12.56
C ASP A 234 11.38 -9.49 -13.91
N PRO A 235 11.58 -10.81 -13.98
CA PRO A 235 11.46 -11.58 -15.21
C PRO A 235 10.10 -11.35 -15.91
N MET A 236 10.10 -11.23 -17.23
CA MET A 236 8.89 -10.90 -18.02
C MET A 236 7.75 -11.89 -17.77
N LEU A 237 8.05 -13.19 -17.63
CA LEU A 237 7.04 -14.20 -17.36
C LEU A 237 6.39 -14.03 -15.97
N GLU A 238 7.16 -13.63 -14.95
CA GLU A 238 6.66 -13.32 -13.62
C GLU A 238 5.75 -12.09 -13.68
N GLN A 239 6.18 -11.04 -14.36
CA GLN A 239 5.38 -9.83 -14.56
C GLN A 239 4.06 -10.13 -15.28
N ALA A 240 4.10 -10.93 -16.37
CA ALA A 240 2.90 -11.33 -17.10
C ALA A 240 1.95 -12.17 -16.23
N GLY A 241 2.48 -13.07 -15.41
CA GLY A 241 1.71 -13.85 -14.46
C GLY A 241 1.02 -12.99 -13.39
N ASN A 242 1.73 -11.99 -12.87
CA ASN A 242 1.18 -11.02 -11.90
C ASN A 242 0.05 -10.18 -12.53
N LEU A 243 0.27 -9.68 -13.77
CA LEU A 243 -0.75 -8.92 -14.48
C LEU A 243 -1.99 -9.78 -14.76
N LEU A 244 -1.80 -11.02 -15.24
CA LEU A 244 -2.91 -11.96 -15.48
C LEU A 244 -3.71 -12.20 -14.20
N LYS A 245 -3.05 -12.39 -13.07
CA LYS A 245 -3.70 -12.56 -11.77
C LYS A 245 -4.56 -11.33 -11.42
N ILE A 246 -4.03 -10.12 -11.58
CA ILE A 246 -4.79 -8.88 -11.36
C ILE A 246 -6.01 -8.81 -12.29
N VAL A 247 -5.84 -9.10 -13.58
CA VAL A 247 -6.93 -9.10 -14.57
C VAL A 247 -8.02 -10.10 -14.16
N LEU A 248 -7.66 -11.31 -13.75
CA LEU A 248 -8.62 -12.32 -13.32
C LEU A 248 -9.37 -11.89 -12.05
N ILE A 249 -8.66 -11.37 -11.05
CA ILE A 249 -9.26 -10.89 -9.79
C ILE A 249 -10.21 -9.71 -10.04
N THR A 250 -9.85 -8.78 -10.92
CA THR A 250 -10.63 -7.57 -11.16
C THR A 250 -11.75 -7.78 -12.18
N SER A 251 -11.69 -8.84 -12.99
CA SER A 251 -12.62 -9.08 -14.10
C SER A 251 -14.10 -9.04 -13.74
N PRO A 252 -14.58 -9.52 -12.56
CA PRO A 252 -16.00 -9.41 -12.22
C PRO A 252 -16.44 -7.94 -12.02
N LEU A 253 -15.59 -7.11 -11.40
CA LEU A 253 -15.88 -5.68 -11.23
C LEU A 253 -15.75 -4.91 -12.55
N VAL A 254 -14.80 -5.27 -13.40
CA VAL A 254 -14.66 -4.72 -14.75
C VAL A 254 -15.89 -5.06 -15.58
N ALA A 255 -16.36 -6.30 -15.58
CA ALA A 255 -17.57 -6.72 -16.26
C ALA A 255 -18.80 -5.97 -15.73
N ALA A 256 -18.96 -5.84 -14.41
CA ALA A 256 -20.03 -5.07 -13.80
C ALA A 256 -19.97 -3.59 -14.23
N THR A 257 -18.77 -2.99 -14.28
CA THR A 257 -18.55 -1.61 -14.75
C THR A 257 -18.94 -1.44 -16.22
N LEU A 258 -18.56 -2.37 -17.09
CA LEU A 258 -18.91 -2.32 -18.53
C LEU A 258 -20.43 -2.47 -18.72
N LEU A 259 -21.06 -3.35 -17.98
CA LEU A 259 -22.52 -3.53 -18.02
C LEU A 259 -23.27 -2.33 -17.42
N ALA A 260 -22.66 -1.60 -16.47
CA ALA A 260 -23.22 -0.39 -15.90
C ALA A 260 -23.39 0.74 -16.94
N VAL A 261 -22.62 0.75 -18.04
CA VAL A 261 -22.80 1.71 -19.14
C VAL A 261 -24.23 1.64 -19.71
N ARG A 262 -24.84 0.44 -19.71
CA ARG A 262 -26.20 0.18 -20.22
C ARG A 262 -27.24 0.13 -19.10
N SER A 263 -26.84 0.39 -17.87
CA SER A 263 -27.74 0.36 -16.71
C SER A 263 -28.55 1.65 -16.64
N GLY A 264 -29.78 1.54 -16.18
CA GLY A 264 -30.62 2.69 -15.83
C GLY A 264 -29.99 3.54 -14.72
N GLY A 265 -30.82 4.27 -14.04
CA GLY A 265 -30.46 5.20 -12.97
C GLY A 265 -31.13 6.54 -13.21
N SER A 266 -30.82 7.54 -12.39
CA SER A 266 -31.36 8.89 -12.62
C SER A 266 -30.83 9.47 -13.93
N ASP A 267 -31.72 9.97 -14.78
CA ASP A 267 -31.38 10.56 -16.07
C ASP A 267 -31.14 12.09 -16.02
N THR A 268 -30.86 12.62 -14.81
CA THR A 268 -30.50 14.03 -14.68
C THR A 268 -29.17 14.30 -15.41
N PRO A 269 -29.02 15.48 -16.03
CA PRO A 269 -27.78 15.87 -16.70
C PRO A 269 -26.54 15.78 -15.77
N GLU A 270 -26.73 16.09 -14.49
CA GLU A 270 -25.68 15.99 -13.48
C GLU A 270 -25.24 14.53 -13.25
N ALA A 271 -26.19 13.62 -13.02
CA ALA A 271 -25.87 12.20 -12.83
C ALA A 271 -25.16 11.60 -14.05
N GLN A 272 -25.59 11.96 -15.26
CA GLN A 272 -24.93 11.54 -16.50
C GLN A 272 -23.49 12.09 -16.60
N ALA A 273 -23.27 13.34 -16.20
CA ALA A 273 -21.93 13.94 -16.19
C ALA A 273 -21.01 13.23 -15.17
N VAL A 274 -21.54 12.92 -13.97
CA VAL A 274 -20.81 12.17 -12.95
C VAL A 274 -20.46 10.77 -13.46
N ARG A 275 -21.37 10.03 -14.09
CA ARG A 275 -21.12 8.71 -14.69
C ARG A 275 -19.97 8.76 -15.69
N ARG A 276 -20.03 9.68 -16.67
CA ARG A 276 -18.97 9.83 -17.68
C ARG A 276 -17.61 10.12 -17.07
N TRP A 277 -17.59 10.96 -16.04
CA TRP A 277 -16.37 11.30 -15.32
C TRP A 277 -15.82 10.11 -14.52
N LEU A 278 -16.68 9.31 -13.86
CA LEU A 278 -16.29 8.10 -13.14
C LEU A 278 -15.71 7.02 -14.08
N PHE A 279 -16.29 6.82 -15.25
CA PHE A 279 -15.70 5.94 -16.28
C PHE A 279 -14.35 6.44 -16.75
N ALA A 280 -14.17 7.75 -16.96
CA ALA A 280 -12.89 8.34 -17.33
C ALA A 280 -11.84 8.16 -16.21
N TRP A 281 -12.24 8.33 -14.95
CA TRP A 281 -11.36 8.05 -13.81
C TRP A 281 -10.99 6.56 -13.74
N THR A 282 -11.93 5.66 -13.97
CA THR A 282 -11.64 4.21 -14.03
C THR A 282 -10.58 3.89 -15.09
N ILE A 283 -10.70 4.49 -16.27
CA ILE A 283 -9.70 4.33 -17.34
C ILE A 283 -8.34 4.91 -16.93
N ALA A 284 -8.32 6.10 -16.32
CA ALA A 284 -7.09 6.72 -15.84
C ALA A 284 -6.38 5.87 -14.77
N ALA A 285 -7.14 5.31 -13.81
CA ALA A 285 -6.61 4.42 -12.79
C ALA A 285 -6.08 3.09 -13.40
N ALA A 286 -6.74 2.54 -14.40
CA ALA A 286 -6.28 1.36 -15.12
C ALA A 286 -4.98 1.65 -15.91
N LEU A 287 -4.88 2.80 -16.57
CA LEU A 287 -3.66 3.23 -17.27
C LEU A 287 -2.51 3.44 -16.26
N GLY A 288 -2.79 4.02 -15.09
CA GLY A 288 -1.82 4.16 -14.01
C GLY A 288 -1.28 2.81 -13.52
N LEU A 289 -2.16 1.82 -13.31
CA LEU A 289 -1.77 0.46 -12.98
C LEU A 289 -0.85 -0.16 -14.05
N LEU A 290 -1.21 -0.01 -15.33
CA LEU A 290 -0.42 -0.55 -16.45
C LEU A 290 0.95 0.12 -16.57
N ALA A 291 1.02 1.43 -16.36
CA ALA A 291 2.26 2.19 -16.46
C ALA A 291 3.26 1.88 -15.34
N PHE A 292 2.79 1.42 -14.17
CA PHE A 292 3.64 1.21 -13.00
C PHE A 292 4.57 -0.01 -13.10
N GLY A 293 4.20 -1.03 -13.89
CA GLY A 293 4.97 -2.26 -14.06
C GLY A 293 4.99 -3.17 -12.81
N SER A 294 5.77 -4.26 -12.85
CA SER A 294 5.90 -5.32 -11.81
C SER A 294 4.60 -5.95 -11.33
N TRP A 295 3.50 -5.26 -11.39
CA TRP A 295 2.11 -5.67 -11.16
C TRP A 295 1.88 -6.60 -9.95
N PHE A 296 2.42 -6.23 -8.77
CA PHE A 296 2.02 -6.88 -7.53
C PHE A 296 0.55 -6.61 -7.24
N GLU A 297 -0.13 -7.55 -6.58
CA GLU A 297 -1.58 -7.50 -6.37
C GLU A 297 -2.06 -6.17 -5.75
N HIS A 298 -1.33 -5.65 -4.78
CA HIS A 298 -1.67 -4.39 -4.09
C HIS A 298 -1.56 -3.13 -4.98
N TYR A 299 -0.97 -3.23 -6.18
CA TYR A 299 -0.97 -2.11 -7.14
C TYR A 299 -2.35 -1.90 -7.79
N ALA A 300 -3.23 -2.90 -7.71
CA ALA A 300 -4.61 -2.77 -8.16
C ALA A 300 -5.55 -2.06 -7.17
N LEU A 301 -5.13 -1.86 -5.90
CA LEU A 301 -5.97 -1.23 -4.88
C LEU A 301 -6.56 0.15 -5.25
N PRO A 302 -5.84 1.08 -5.92
CA PRO A 302 -6.43 2.33 -6.38
C PRO A 302 -7.56 2.13 -7.39
N LEU A 303 -7.39 1.20 -8.33
CA LEU A 303 -8.38 0.87 -9.34
C LEU A 303 -9.68 0.31 -8.73
N MET A 304 -9.60 -0.34 -7.56
CA MET A 304 -10.80 -0.88 -6.87
C MET A 304 -11.80 0.21 -6.52
N VAL A 305 -11.37 1.44 -6.26
CA VAL A 305 -12.27 2.54 -5.87
C VAL A 305 -13.22 2.92 -7.02
N PRO A 306 -12.75 3.38 -8.19
CA PRO A 306 -13.66 3.74 -9.27
C PRO A 306 -14.41 2.54 -9.86
N LEU A 307 -13.81 1.33 -9.89
CA LEU A 307 -14.50 0.10 -10.31
C LEU A 307 -15.71 -0.19 -9.41
N ALA A 308 -15.54 -0.11 -8.09
CA ALA A 308 -16.63 -0.36 -7.14
C ALA A 308 -17.76 0.66 -7.26
N ILE A 309 -17.42 1.95 -7.49
CA ILE A 309 -18.41 2.99 -7.75
C ILE A 309 -19.19 2.68 -9.04
N CYS A 310 -18.50 2.36 -10.12
CA CYS A 310 -19.14 2.08 -11.41
C CYS A 310 -19.97 0.79 -11.38
N ALA A 311 -19.47 -0.26 -10.69
CA ALA A 311 -20.20 -1.52 -10.51
C ALA A 311 -21.55 -1.34 -9.77
N SER A 312 -21.71 -0.27 -8.97
CA SER A 312 -22.99 0.06 -8.33
C SER A 312 -24.13 0.18 -9.34
N GLY A 313 -23.87 0.76 -10.52
CA GLY A 313 -24.87 0.86 -11.60
C GLY A 313 -25.39 -0.48 -12.06
N PHE A 314 -24.49 -1.46 -12.24
CA PHE A 314 -24.89 -2.82 -12.58
C PHE A 314 -25.66 -3.50 -11.45
N PHE A 315 -25.15 -3.44 -10.23
CA PHE A 315 -25.76 -4.15 -9.10
C PHE A 315 -27.15 -3.61 -8.73
N GLY A 316 -27.39 -2.30 -8.86
CA GLY A 316 -28.66 -1.69 -8.47
C GLY A 316 -29.69 -1.55 -9.59
N ASP A 317 -29.26 -1.19 -10.79
CA ASP A 317 -30.14 -0.70 -11.84
C ASP A 317 -30.24 -1.61 -13.07
N HIS A 318 -29.29 -2.58 -13.21
CA HIS A 318 -29.38 -3.58 -14.25
C HIS A 318 -30.19 -4.80 -13.81
N ARG A 319 -31.13 -5.31 -14.66
CA ARG A 319 -32.04 -6.42 -14.33
C ARG A 319 -31.27 -7.67 -13.84
N THR A 320 -30.21 -8.06 -14.55
CA THR A 320 -29.37 -9.20 -14.18
C THR A 320 -28.56 -8.87 -12.92
N GLY A 321 -28.01 -7.66 -12.81
CA GLY A 321 -27.21 -7.23 -11.65
C GLY A 321 -27.96 -7.38 -10.35
N ARG A 322 -29.22 -6.91 -10.26
CA ARG A 322 -30.07 -7.07 -9.08
C ARG A 322 -30.29 -8.53 -8.66
N ARG A 323 -30.29 -9.47 -9.62
CA ARG A 323 -30.45 -10.91 -9.34
C ARG A 323 -29.17 -11.56 -8.84
N VAL A 324 -28.01 -11.12 -9.34
CA VAL A 324 -26.72 -11.75 -9.06
C VAL A 324 -25.91 -11.04 -7.96
N VAL A 325 -26.32 -9.83 -7.52
CA VAL A 325 -25.55 -9.03 -6.54
C VAL A 325 -25.27 -9.81 -5.26
N LEU A 326 -26.30 -10.45 -4.68
CA LEU A 326 -26.11 -11.21 -3.43
C LEU A 326 -25.17 -12.39 -3.58
N PRO A 327 -25.35 -13.31 -4.56
CA PRO A 327 -24.39 -14.39 -4.75
C PRO A 327 -22.97 -13.89 -5.11
N VAL A 328 -22.83 -12.83 -5.89
CA VAL A 328 -21.50 -12.25 -6.22
C VAL A 328 -20.81 -11.71 -4.96
N LEU A 329 -21.50 -10.96 -4.13
CA LEU A 329 -20.94 -10.44 -2.88
C LEU A 329 -20.63 -11.56 -1.88
N LEU A 330 -21.48 -12.60 -1.81
CA LEU A 330 -21.24 -13.75 -0.95
C LEU A 330 -20.02 -14.56 -1.40
N ILE A 331 -19.88 -14.80 -2.70
CA ILE A 331 -18.70 -15.47 -3.27
C ILE A 331 -17.45 -14.64 -3.02
N ALA A 332 -17.51 -13.32 -3.22
CA ALA A 332 -16.39 -12.43 -2.94
C ALA A 332 -16.00 -12.46 -1.46
N PHE A 333 -16.97 -12.42 -0.55
CA PHE A 333 -16.72 -12.52 0.88
C PHE A 333 -16.08 -13.87 1.25
N LEU A 334 -16.68 -14.99 0.86
CA LEU A 334 -16.18 -16.33 1.19
C LEU A 334 -14.81 -16.58 0.55
N GLY A 335 -14.63 -16.21 -0.72
CA GLY A 335 -13.34 -16.31 -1.41
C GLY A 335 -12.26 -15.46 -0.74
N GLY A 336 -12.61 -14.24 -0.33
CA GLY A 336 -11.73 -13.37 0.45
C GLY A 336 -11.32 -14.00 1.78
N GLN A 337 -12.28 -14.57 2.55
CA GLN A 337 -11.97 -15.27 3.82
C GLN A 337 -11.07 -16.48 3.59
N THR A 338 -11.36 -17.30 2.58
CA THR A 338 -10.52 -18.45 2.21
C THR A 338 -9.09 -18.01 1.90
N LEU A 339 -8.92 -16.95 1.12
CA LEU A 339 -7.60 -16.42 0.80
C LEU A 339 -6.87 -15.91 2.05
N LEU A 340 -7.57 -15.22 2.96
CA LEU A 340 -6.97 -14.76 4.23
C LEU A 340 -6.54 -15.92 5.13
N LEU A 341 -7.29 -17.02 5.17
CA LEU A 341 -6.90 -18.23 5.89
C LEU A 341 -5.64 -18.87 5.27
N ILE A 342 -5.57 -18.95 3.94
CA ILE A 342 -4.39 -19.45 3.22
C ILE A 342 -3.18 -18.55 3.51
N LYS A 343 -3.34 -17.22 3.42
CA LYS A 343 -2.26 -16.27 3.73
C LYS A 343 -1.80 -16.40 5.19
N ARG A 344 -2.72 -16.51 6.15
CA ARG A 344 -2.38 -16.73 7.56
C ARG A 344 -1.64 -18.04 7.78
N HIS A 345 -2.05 -19.11 7.11
CA HIS A 345 -1.34 -20.39 7.14
C HIS A 345 0.09 -20.26 6.61
N ASN A 346 0.27 -19.57 5.49
CA ASN A 346 1.57 -19.43 4.85
C ASN A 346 2.52 -18.45 5.58
N ARG A 347 1.99 -17.34 6.11
CA ARG A 347 2.81 -16.29 6.74
C ARG A 347 3.00 -16.48 8.24
N GLY A 348 2.09 -17.19 8.89
CA GLY A 348 2.19 -17.46 10.32
C GLY A 348 1.30 -16.60 11.19
N THR A 349 1.54 -16.69 12.50
CA THR A 349 0.74 -16.08 13.55
C THR A 349 1.59 -15.28 14.52
N GLY A 350 0.94 -14.38 15.28
CA GLY A 350 1.62 -13.63 16.34
C GLY A 350 2.25 -14.51 17.41
N ALA A 351 1.65 -15.67 17.72
CA ALA A 351 2.23 -16.63 18.65
C ALA A 351 3.55 -17.24 18.13
N GLN A 352 3.62 -17.55 16.84
CA GLN A 352 4.85 -18.04 16.22
C GLN A 352 5.93 -16.96 16.19
N VAL A 353 5.56 -15.69 15.90
CA VAL A 353 6.49 -14.54 16.01
C VAL A 353 7.02 -14.42 17.43
N ALA A 354 6.16 -14.50 18.45
CA ALA A 354 6.57 -14.42 19.85
C ALA A 354 7.55 -15.54 20.23
N ALA A 355 7.31 -16.77 19.78
CA ALA A 355 8.21 -17.91 20.01
C ALA A 355 9.56 -17.76 19.32
N ILE A 356 9.61 -17.12 18.14
CA ILE A 356 10.86 -16.80 17.44
C ILE A 356 11.62 -15.71 18.22
N VAL A 357 10.95 -14.65 18.60
CA VAL A 357 11.51 -13.52 19.36
C VAL A 357 12.05 -13.97 20.71
N GLU A 358 11.41 -14.90 21.39
CA GLU A 358 11.89 -15.52 22.60
C GLU A 358 13.26 -16.22 22.39
N GLN A 359 13.43 -16.92 21.26
CA GLN A 359 14.71 -17.54 20.92
C GLN A 359 15.79 -16.54 20.53
N ILE A 360 15.41 -15.45 19.81
CA ILE A 360 16.32 -14.34 19.54
C ILE A 360 16.79 -13.75 20.86
N GLY A 361 15.90 -13.56 21.83
CA GLY A 361 16.17 -13.10 23.19
C GLY A 361 16.67 -11.65 23.24
N ARG A 362 16.72 -11.10 24.45
CA ARG A 362 17.30 -9.80 24.80
C ARG A 362 18.70 -10.02 25.38
N GLY A 363 19.67 -10.36 24.57
CA GLY A 363 21.05 -10.60 25.02
C GLY A 363 22.02 -9.56 24.45
N PRO A 364 23.30 -9.67 24.82
CA PRO A 364 24.33 -8.84 24.22
C PRO A 364 24.46 -9.11 22.72
N GLY A 365 24.95 -8.12 21.99
CA GLY A 365 25.12 -8.18 20.54
C GLY A 365 23.86 -7.87 19.75
N CYS A 366 24.07 -7.37 18.53
CA CYS A 366 22.99 -6.91 17.66
C CYS A 366 22.32 -8.07 16.93
N LEU A 367 21.14 -7.79 16.39
CA LEU A 367 20.41 -8.68 15.50
C LEU A 367 20.68 -8.33 14.04
N PHE A 368 20.92 -9.34 13.22
CA PHE A 368 20.87 -9.25 11.77
C PHE A 368 19.84 -10.23 11.21
N VAL A 369 18.81 -9.72 10.54
CA VAL A 369 17.86 -10.54 9.80
C VAL A 369 18.32 -10.59 8.35
N PHE A 370 19.12 -11.60 8.00
CA PHE A 370 19.57 -11.81 6.62
C PHE A 370 18.37 -12.06 5.69
N SER A 371 17.47 -12.94 6.11
CA SER A 371 16.18 -13.16 5.45
C SER A 371 15.12 -13.56 6.48
N GLY A 372 13.95 -12.93 6.43
CA GLY A 372 12.89 -13.10 7.44
C GLY A 372 12.00 -11.89 7.49
N GLU A 373 11.42 -11.64 8.66
CA GLU A 373 10.45 -10.58 8.87
C GLU A 373 11.08 -9.40 9.61
N SER A 374 10.80 -8.17 9.13
CA SER A 374 11.34 -6.93 9.72
C SER A 374 10.84 -6.68 11.14
N ILE A 375 9.68 -7.25 11.51
CA ILE A 375 9.10 -7.13 12.84
C ILE A 375 10.00 -7.72 13.95
N PHE A 376 10.95 -8.61 13.61
CA PHE A 376 11.88 -9.16 14.60
C PHE A 376 12.78 -8.11 15.22
N TYR A 377 13.11 -7.02 14.50
CA TYR A 377 13.92 -5.93 15.03
C TYR A 377 13.24 -5.22 16.22
N PRO A 378 12.07 -4.58 16.07
CA PRO A 378 11.41 -3.94 17.19
C PRO A 378 10.95 -4.94 18.27
N ALA A 379 10.62 -6.20 17.89
CA ALA A 379 10.13 -7.19 18.81
C ALA A 379 11.21 -7.73 19.74
N SER A 380 12.45 -7.89 19.28
CA SER A 380 13.56 -8.37 20.11
C SER A 380 14.18 -7.28 20.99
N GLY A 381 14.09 -6.02 20.55
CA GLY A 381 14.74 -4.89 21.23
C GLY A 381 16.27 -4.94 21.21
N ARG A 382 16.86 -5.76 20.33
CA ARG A 382 18.32 -5.79 20.12
C ARG A 382 18.78 -4.62 19.27
N CYS A 383 20.03 -4.21 19.43
CA CYS A 383 20.65 -3.23 18.54
C CYS A 383 20.68 -3.72 17.09
N VAL A 384 20.78 -2.79 16.15
CA VAL A 384 20.80 -3.02 14.71
C VAL A 384 22.09 -2.44 14.14
N GLN A 385 22.72 -3.16 13.20
CA GLN A 385 24.01 -2.78 12.60
C GLN A 385 23.88 -2.41 11.11
N THR A 386 22.66 -2.33 10.60
CA THR A 386 22.36 -1.97 9.21
C THR A 386 21.18 -1.02 9.14
N ARG A 387 21.16 -0.15 8.14
CA ARG A 387 19.99 0.66 7.80
C ARG A 387 18.93 -0.08 6.98
N TYR A 388 19.24 -1.28 6.50
CA TYR A 388 18.35 -2.08 5.63
C TYR A 388 17.52 -3.07 6.44
N LEU A 389 16.56 -2.53 7.25
CA LEU A 389 15.68 -3.36 8.08
C LEU A 389 14.72 -4.23 7.27
N PHE A 390 14.50 -3.91 6.00
CA PHE A 390 13.73 -4.75 5.08
C PHE A 390 14.70 -5.71 4.37
N PRO A 391 14.73 -6.99 4.76
CA PRO A 391 15.76 -7.93 4.29
C PRO A 391 15.85 -8.07 2.77
N SER A 392 14.72 -7.83 2.07
CA SER A 392 14.67 -7.86 0.61
C SER A 392 15.59 -6.82 -0.05
N HIS A 393 15.93 -5.72 0.61
CA HIS A 393 16.87 -4.73 0.06
C HIS A 393 18.26 -5.33 -0.16
N LEU A 394 18.74 -6.12 0.80
CA LEU A 394 20.06 -6.76 0.71
C LEU A 394 20.05 -8.09 -0.04
N GLY A 395 18.90 -8.82 0.01
CA GLY A 395 18.85 -10.20 -0.46
C GLY A 395 18.27 -10.43 -1.86
N ARG A 396 17.61 -9.42 -2.51
CA ARG A 396 16.96 -9.65 -3.80
C ARG A 396 17.76 -9.17 -5.00
N ILE A 397 17.71 -9.96 -6.08
CA ILE A 397 18.36 -9.66 -7.37
C ILE A 397 17.90 -8.31 -7.92
N ARG A 398 16.61 -8.00 -7.86
CA ARG A 398 16.04 -6.76 -8.40
C ARG A 398 16.50 -5.48 -7.67
N GLU A 399 17.00 -5.62 -6.45
CA GLU A 399 17.49 -4.50 -5.64
C GLU A 399 19.00 -4.24 -5.86
N GLN A 400 19.67 -5.07 -6.64
CA GLN A 400 21.09 -4.95 -6.93
C GLN A 400 21.41 -3.63 -7.65
N GLY A 401 22.23 -2.80 -7.03
CA GLY A 401 22.59 -1.46 -7.51
C GLY A 401 21.57 -0.36 -7.17
N ALA A 402 20.41 -0.70 -6.61
CA ALA A 402 19.31 0.21 -6.41
C ALA A 402 19.08 0.63 -4.95
N ILE A 403 20.02 0.37 -4.05
CA ILE A 403 19.93 0.68 -2.62
C ILE A 403 21.03 1.65 -2.13
N GLY A 404 21.82 2.19 -3.06
CA GLY A 404 22.88 3.16 -2.75
C GLY A 404 24.17 2.56 -2.21
N VAL A 405 24.25 1.22 -2.10
CA VAL A 405 25.46 0.48 -1.74
C VAL A 405 25.53 -0.82 -2.53
N ASP A 406 26.71 -1.40 -2.61
CA ASP A 406 26.85 -2.78 -3.07
C ASP A 406 26.32 -3.74 -2.01
N GLN A 407 25.42 -4.64 -2.39
CA GLN A 407 24.78 -5.59 -1.47
C GLN A 407 25.77 -6.54 -0.81
N GLN A 408 26.78 -7.03 -1.57
CA GLN A 408 27.77 -7.94 -1.04
C GLN A 408 28.65 -7.24 -0.02
N ALA A 409 29.21 -6.09 -0.37
CA ALA A 409 30.05 -5.29 0.51
C ALA A 409 29.31 -4.92 1.82
N GLU A 410 28.01 -4.61 1.74
CA GLU A 410 27.22 -4.29 2.94
C GLU A 410 26.99 -5.53 3.82
N ILE A 411 26.70 -6.69 3.24
CA ILE A 411 26.55 -7.95 3.99
C ILE A 411 27.88 -8.33 4.65
N GLU A 412 29.00 -8.24 3.94
CA GLU A 412 30.35 -8.49 4.48
C GLU A 412 30.65 -7.53 5.64
N ARG A 413 30.32 -6.22 5.49
CA ARG A 413 30.46 -5.22 6.56
C ARG A 413 29.67 -5.59 7.79
N ILE A 414 28.39 -6.01 7.62
CA ILE A 414 27.51 -6.40 8.74
C ILE A 414 28.08 -7.64 9.44
N LEU A 415 28.49 -8.65 8.70
CA LEU A 415 29.04 -9.90 9.25
C LEU A 415 30.38 -9.66 9.95
N ALA A 416 31.23 -8.75 9.44
CA ALA A 416 32.48 -8.35 10.09
C ALA A 416 32.26 -7.69 11.47
N LEU A 417 31.11 -7.02 11.67
CA LEU A 417 30.68 -6.48 12.98
C LEU A 417 30.20 -7.57 13.95
N LYS A 418 30.16 -8.82 13.50
CA LYS A 418 29.85 -10.02 14.29
C LYS A 418 28.54 -9.88 15.09
N PRO A 419 27.37 -9.76 14.45
CA PRO A 419 26.08 -9.70 15.14
C PRO A 419 25.91 -10.90 16.08
N GLY A 420 25.32 -10.67 17.26
CA GLY A 420 25.11 -11.73 18.23
C GLY A 420 24.13 -12.79 17.79
N ILE A 421 23.14 -12.38 17.00
CA ILE A 421 22.10 -13.26 16.40
C ILE A 421 21.95 -12.93 14.92
N VAL A 422 21.90 -14.00 14.10
CA VAL A 422 21.56 -13.91 12.68
C VAL A 422 20.36 -14.82 12.38
N VAL A 423 19.40 -14.29 11.61
CA VAL A 423 18.14 -15.00 11.30
C VAL A 423 18.02 -15.26 9.81
N PHE A 424 17.61 -16.49 9.47
CA PHE A 424 17.35 -16.94 8.11
C PHE A 424 15.97 -17.57 8.00
N ARG A 425 15.28 -17.29 6.89
CA ARG A 425 14.19 -18.12 6.37
C ARG A 425 14.71 -19.01 5.24
N PRO A 426 13.94 -20.02 4.77
CA PRO A 426 14.30 -20.80 3.59
C PRO A 426 14.57 -19.92 2.36
N PRO A 427 15.39 -20.37 1.40
CA PRO A 427 15.58 -19.67 0.13
C PRO A 427 14.26 -19.37 -0.58
N TYR A 428 14.18 -18.25 -1.28
CA TYR A 428 12.96 -17.82 -1.97
C TYR A 428 13.26 -17.32 -3.39
N HIS A 429 12.26 -17.33 -4.24
CA HIS A 429 12.42 -16.88 -5.63
C HIS A 429 12.88 -15.41 -5.73
N GLY A 430 13.90 -15.18 -6.56
CA GLY A 430 14.52 -13.85 -6.72
C GLY A 430 15.51 -13.46 -5.63
N GLU A 431 15.85 -14.39 -4.72
CA GLU A 431 16.95 -14.19 -3.76
C GLU A 431 18.32 -14.35 -4.46
N ARG A 432 19.30 -13.59 -4.00
CA ARG A 432 20.71 -13.73 -4.39
C ARG A 432 21.32 -14.93 -3.66
N SER A 433 21.41 -16.07 -4.37
CA SER A 433 21.95 -17.31 -3.83
C SER A 433 23.44 -17.23 -3.50
N ASP A 434 24.19 -16.39 -4.22
CA ASP A 434 25.60 -16.08 -3.97
C ASP A 434 25.81 -15.42 -2.59
N LEU A 435 24.99 -14.43 -2.24
CA LEU A 435 25.03 -13.75 -0.95
C LEU A 435 24.58 -14.65 0.20
N ARG A 436 23.61 -15.54 -0.06
CA ARG A 436 23.23 -16.56 0.92
C ARG A 436 24.38 -17.53 1.18
N ALA A 437 25.09 -17.99 0.14
CA ALA A 437 26.22 -18.88 0.28
C ALA A 437 27.32 -18.23 1.12
N LEU A 438 27.70 -16.99 0.84
CA LEU A 438 28.64 -16.18 1.60
C LEU A 438 28.23 -16.09 3.09
N ALA A 439 26.98 -15.72 3.38
CA ALA A 439 26.51 -15.60 4.75
C ALA A 439 26.49 -16.97 5.47
N MET A 440 26.11 -18.04 4.80
CA MET A 440 26.12 -19.40 5.38
C MET A 440 27.51 -19.94 5.65
N GLU A 441 28.53 -19.54 4.89
CA GLU A 441 29.95 -19.86 5.18
C GLU A 441 30.36 -19.23 6.51
N GLU A 442 30.03 -17.96 6.75
CA GLU A 442 30.26 -17.28 8.02
C GLU A 442 29.52 -17.97 9.18
N MET A 443 28.26 -18.41 8.95
CA MET A 443 27.49 -19.16 9.98
C MET A 443 28.19 -20.45 10.37
N ARG A 444 28.77 -21.18 9.43
CA ARG A 444 29.49 -22.43 9.74
C ARG A 444 30.76 -22.17 10.56
N ARG A 445 31.45 -21.07 10.29
CA ARG A 445 32.74 -20.72 10.92
C ARG A 445 32.57 -20.18 12.34
N ASP A 446 31.71 -19.16 12.52
CA ASP A 446 31.69 -18.32 13.72
C ASP A 446 30.38 -18.44 14.54
N TYR A 447 29.39 -19.17 14.03
CA TYR A 447 28.08 -19.28 14.67
C TYR A 447 27.68 -20.73 14.94
N ARG A 448 26.72 -20.91 15.85
CA ARG A 448 26.03 -22.19 16.05
C ARG A 448 24.55 -22.01 15.78
N LEU A 449 23.88 -23.02 15.25
CA LEU A 449 22.42 -23.04 15.16
C LEU A 449 21.84 -23.12 16.58
N LYS A 450 21.17 -22.04 17.01
CA LYS A 450 20.54 -21.95 18.34
C LYS A 450 19.16 -22.59 18.35
N ALA A 451 18.35 -22.32 17.33
CA ALA A 451 16.99 -22.83 17.24
C ALA A 451 16.48 -22.85 15.79
N LYS A 452 15.50 -23.73 15.56
CA LYS A 452 14.59 -23.71 14.41
C LYS A 452 13.17 -23.54 14.91
N ARG A 453 12.42 -22.61 14.32
CA ARG A 453 11.03 -22.34 14.72
C ARG A 453 10.15 -22.16 13.50
N PRO A 454 8.90 -22.69 13.51
CA PRO A 454 7.97 -22.49 12.42
C PRO A 454 7.44 -21.05 12.40
N LEU A 455 7.30 -20.49 11.18
CA LEU A 455 6.55 -19.28 10.91
C LEU A 455 5.70 -19.52 9.67
N GLY A 456 4.43 -19.81 9.87
CA GLY A 456 3.54 -20.26 8.81
C GLY A 456 4.05 -21.55 8.17
N ALA A 457 4.14 -21.56 6.85
CA ALA A 457 4.66 -22.68 6.07
C ALA A 457 6.22 -22.75 6.04
N GLN A 458 6.91 -21.83 6.71
CA GLN A 458 8.37 -21.71 6.66
C GLN A 458 8.98 -22.09 8.01
N THR A 459 10.25 -22.47 7.99
CA THR A 459 11.06 -22.68 9.20
C THR A 459 12.12 -21.60 9.28
N ILE A 460 12.09 -20.82 10.35
CA ILE A 460 13.07 -19.79 10.66
C ILE A 460 14.23 -20.41 11.42
N GLU A 461 15.44 -20.22 10.92
CA GLU A 461 16.69 -20.62 11.55
C GLU A 461 17.33 -19.44 12.26
N ILE A 462 17.70 -19.64 13.53
CA ILE A 462 18.28 -18.63 14.40
C ILE A 462 19.68 -19.09 14.75
N PHE A 463 20.68 -18.34 14.32
CA PHE A 463 22.09 -18.59 14.61
C PHE A 463 22.58 -17.63 15.69
N GLU A 464 23.33 -18.15 16.64
CA GLU A 464 23.95 -17.40 17.72
C GLU A 464 25.47 -17.48 17.59
N ARG A 465 26.13 -16.35 17.81
CA ARG A 465 27.61 -16.30 17.78
C ARG A 465 28.19 -17.24 18.83
N ARG A 466 29.25 -17.95 18.47
CA ARG A 466 30.01 -18.85 19.38
C ARG A 466 30.78 -18.08 20.45
#